data_bd3f5e6710e8f74fdf36bb6cf02c0fc3
#
_entry.id   bd3f5e6710e8f74fdf36bb6cf02c0fc3
#
_cell.length_a   1.000
_cell.length_b   1.000
_cell.length_c   1.000
_cell.angle_alpha   90.00
_cell.angle_beta   90.00
_cell.angle_gamma   90.00
#
_symmetry.space_group_name_H-M   'P 1'
#
loop_
_entity.id
_entity.type
_entity.pdbx_description
1 polymer ?
#
loop_
_entity_poly.entity_id
_entity_poly.type
_entity_poly.pdbx_seq_one_letter_code
_entity_poly.pdbx_strand_id
1 'polypeptide(L)'
;MKKSSIAILTLLLPAFVVAQNSVSGTVTDKNSGQPLVGVNVVVEGTSMGAATGADGSYSVSDVPDGSYTVTATYIGYSDQSMSVNVSGSSVTANFSLAVSALGLSQVDVVSSRSDERAPVAFTTITKSEMQLRLASRDIPMALETVPGVYASEQGGGAGDSRITVRGFTARNVGTLINGVPVSDMENGKLYWSNWDGLGDAAASIQLQKGMSDVNVAVPALGGTINIVTDPSSGTRGGYFKQELGSWGFQKSTFGFNTGLMMDGKFSMNGTVVQKSGDGYFQGTKSQGYAYYVGMGYQANDQHRVEAYLMGAPQRHGHNLYEVNAAIADGKFAEEVLKFDKYAMDYFKTKDDYNSGVTYN
;
A
#
# COMPACT_ATOMS: atom_id res chain seq x y z
N MET A 1 -2.28 81.48 -52.47
CA MET A 1 -3.06 80.43 -51.85
C MET A 1 -2.38 79.08 -52.21
N LYS A 2 -1.62 78.48 -51.28
CA LYS A 2 -0.94 77.23 -51.51
C LYS A 2 -1.86 76.10 -51.01
N LYS A 3 -2.20 75.16 -51.89
CA LYS A 3 -2.94 73.96 -51.53
C LYS A 3 -1.93 72.90 -51.12
N SER A 4 -1.93 72.49 -49.85
CA SER A 4 -1.15 71.33 -49.33
C SER A 4 -1.97 70.07 -49.50
N SER A 5 -1.47 69.19 -50.28
CA SER A 5 -2.04 67.84 -50.43
C SER A 5 -1.42 66.93 -49.33
N ILE A 6 -2.26 66.46 -48.45
CA ILE A 6 -1.87 65.42 -47.45
C ILE A 6 -2.01 64.05 -48.09
N ALA A 7 -0.88 63.37 -48.29
CA ALA A 7 -0.86 61.97 -48.71
C ALA A 7 -1.05 61.11 -47.46
N ILE A 8 -2.16 60.38 -47.39
CA ILE A 8 -2.39 59.36 -46.36
C ILE A 8 -1.66 58.09 -46.76
N LEU A 9 -0.55 57.80 -46.10
CA LEU A 9 0.19 56.55 -46.24
C LEU A 9 -0.51 55.44 -45.42
N THR A 10 -1.30 54.60 -46.07
CA THR A 10 -1.95 53.44 -45.47
C THR A 10 -0.91 52.37 -45.21
N LEU A 11 -0.50 52.18 -43.98
CA LEU A 11 0.42 51.13 -43.54
C LEU A 11 -0.36 49.80 -43.52
N LEU A 12 -0.17 48.96 -44.53
CA LEU A 12 -0.63 47.54 -44.54
C LEU A 12 0.25 46.77 -43.57
N LEU A 13 -0.23 46.56 -42.35
CA LEU A 13 0.34 45.56 -41.44
C LEU A 13 -0.05 44.17 -41.95
N PRO A 14 0.93 43.28 -42.24
CA PRO A 14 0.61 41.89 -42.53
C PRO A 14 0.02 41.27 -41.25
N ALA A 15 -1.23 40.84 -41.30
CA ALA A 15 -1.80 39.96 -40.30
C ALA A 15 -1.13 38.61 -40.40
N PHE A 16 -0.20 38.34 -39.50
CA PHE A 16 0.30 36.97 -39.30
C PHE A 16 -0.87 36.15 -38.75
N VAL A 17 -1.50 35.38 -39.62
CA VAL A 17 -2.38 34.29 -39.21
C VAL A 17 -1.47 33.21 -38.63
N VAL A 18 -1.32 33.22 -37.33
CA VAL A 18 -0.68 32.07 -36.63
C VAL A 18 -1.68 30.94 -36.76
N ALA A 19 -1.31 29.93 -37.55
CA ALA A 19 -2.10 28.71 -37.57
C ALA A 19 -2.09 28.11 -36.16
N GLN A 20 -3.23 28.10 -35.49
CA GLN A 20 -3.39 27.48 -34.19
C GLN A 20 -3.50 25.97 -34.43
N ASN A 21 -2.45 25.23 -34.06
CA ASN A 21 -2.48 23.77 -34.10
C ASN A 21 -3.38 23.23 -33.00
N SER A 22 -4.12 22.19 -33.30
CA SER A 22 -4.95 21.52 -32.29
C SER A 22 -4.78 20.00 -32.37
N VAL A 23 -4.94 19.35 -31.24
CA VAL A 23 -5.11 17.90 -31.18
C VAL A 23 -6.57 17.62 -30.89
N SER A 24 -7.26 16.95 -31.81
CA SER A 24 -8.68 16.67 -31.69
C SER A 24 -8.97 15.20 -31.99
N GLY A 25 -10.13 14.71 -31.60
CA GLY A 25 -10.54 13.35 -31.87
C GLY A 25 -11.80 12.95 -31.14
N THR A 26 -12.09 11.66 -31.14
CA THR A 26 -13.21 11.06 -30.43
C THR A 26 -12.75 9.98 -29.49
N VAL A 27 -13.45 9.81 -28.37
CA VAL A 27 -13.22 8.74 -27.43
C VAL A 27 -14.47 7.88 -27.33
N THR A 28 -14.30 6.58 -27.56
CA THR A 28 -15.41 5.60 -27.55
C THR A 28 -15.10 4.43 -26.63
N ASP A 29 -16.14 3.77 -26.17
CA ASP A 29 -16.04 2.48 -25.50
C ASP A 29 -15.67 1.38 -26.51
N LYS A 30 -14.65 0.59 -26.21
CA LYS A 30 -14.10 -0.43 -27.12
C LYS A 30 -15.09 -1.56 -27.41
N ASN A 31 -15.97 -1.89 -26.47
CA ASN A 31 -16.89 -3.04 -26.60
C ASN A 31 -18.20 -2.64 -27.25
N SER A 32 -18.77 -1.49 -26.83
CA SER A 32 -20.07 -1.02 -27.33
C SER A 32 -19.98 -0.04 -28.49
N GLY A 33 -18.80 0.58 -28.73
CA GLY A 33 -18.61 1.65 -29.71
C GLY A 33 -19.30 2.97 -29.33
N GLN A 34 -19.92 3.05 -28.15
CA GLN A 34 -20.61 4.25 -27.70
C GLN A 34 -19.63 5.36 -27.34
N PRO A 35 -19.97 6.66 -27.60
CA PRO A 35 -19.13 7.77 -27.21
C PRO A 35 -19.03 7.88 -25.67
N LEU A 36 -17.83 8.20 -25.17
CA LEU A 36 -17.58 8.40 -23.76
C LEU A 36 -17.51 9.89 -23.44
N VAL A 37 -18.41 10.33 -22.57
CA VAL A 37 -18.55 11.74 -22.13
C VAL A 37 -17.71 11.98 -20.90
N GLY A 38 -16.97 13.12 -20.86
CA GLY A 38 -16.19 13.52 -19.69
C GLY A 38 -14.85 12.77 -19.53
N VAL A 39 -14.37 12.14 -20.59
CA VAL A 39 -13.01 11.57 -20.62
C VAL A 39 -11.99 12.70 -20.57
N ASN A 40 -11.03 12.61 -19.69
CA ASN A 40 -9.94 13.59 -19.59
C ASN A 40 -8.83 13.21 -20.60
N VAL A 41 -8.57 14.10 -21.56
CA VAL A 41 -7.51 13.93 -22.57
C VAL A 41 -6.44 14.96 -22.29
N VAL A 42 -5.19 14.51 -22.04
CA VAL A 42 -4.07 15.37 -21.66
C VAL A 42 -2.91 15.18 -22.64
N VAL A 43 -2.25 16.27 -22.98
CA VAL A 43 -0.97 16.27 -23.73
C VAL A 43 0.16 16.22 -22.69
N GLU A 44 0.82 15.06 -22.57
CA GLU A 44 1.85 14.85 -21.55
C GLU A 44 3.03 15.82 -21.69
N GLY A 45 3.57 16.20 -20.54
CA GLY A 45 4.65 17.20 -20.48
C GLY A 45 4.18 18.66 -20.62
N THR A 46 2.87 18.88 -20.76
CA THR A 46 2.24 20.21 -20.84
C THR A 46 1.12 20.36 -19.82
N SER A 47 0.57 21.56 -19.66
CA SER A 47 -0.65 21.79 -18.90
C SER A 47 -1.92 21.76 -19.78
N MET A 48 -1.82 21.27 -21.00
CA MET A 48 -2.91 21.30 -21.97
C MET A 48 -3.71 20.01 -21.94
N GLY A 49 -5.03 20.15 -21.98
CA GLY A 49 -5.96 19.01 -22.02
C GLY A 49 -7.37 19.48 -22.26
N ALA A 50 -8.26 18.53 -22.55
CA ALA A 50 -9.68 18.78 -22.75
C ALA A 50 -10.49 17.58 -22.24
N ALA A 51 -11.74 17.83 -21.81
CA ALA A 51 -12.71 16.76 -21.55
C ALA A 51 -13.58 16.52 -22.78
N THR A 52 -13.99 15.25 -22.99
CA THR A 52 -14.88 14.91 -24.12
C THR A 52 -16.30 15.43 -23.91
N GLY A 53 -16.90 15.90 -24.99
CA GLY A 53 -18.31 16.32 -25.04
C GLY A 53 -19.32 15.16 -25.06
N ALA A 54 -20.59 15.49 -25.21
CA ALA A 54 -21.69 14.52 -25.23
C ALA A 54 -21.62 13.50 -26.37
N ASP A 55 -20.95 13.85 -27.46
CA ASP A 55 -20.69 13.02 -28.63
C ASP A 55 -19.33 12.29 -28.56
N GLY A 56 -18.62 12.38 -27.42
CA GLY A 56 -17.31 11.80 -27.24
C GLY A 56 -16.18 12.58 -27.93
N SER A 57 -16.45 13.72 -28.57
CA SER A 57 -15.44 14.53 -29.24
C SER A 57 -14.65 15.40 -28.25
N TYR A 58 -13.40 15.69 -28.56
CA TYR A 58 -12.54 16.61 -27.81
C TYR A 58 -11.66 17.45 -28.75
N SER A 59 -11.20 18.58 -28.26
CA SER A 59 -10.21 19.42 -28.96
C SER A 59 -9.34 20.16 -27.96
N VAL A 60 -8.03 19.94 -28.06
CA VAL A 60 -7.00 20.67 -27.31
C VAL A 60 -6.38 21.68 -28.26
N SER A 61 -6.64 22.98 -28.04
CA SER A 61 -6.14 24.07 -28.87
C SER A 61 -4.74 24.52 -28.46
N ASP A 62 -4.08 25.28 -29.34
CA ASP A 62 -2.80 25.96 -29.06
C ASP A 62 -1.62 25.02 -28.73
N VAL A 63 -1.65 23.80 -29.24
CA VAL A 63 -0.55 22.85 -29.05
C VAL A 63 0.64 23.25 -29.92
N PRO A 64 1.81 23.57 -29.34
CA PRO A 64 3.01 23.92 -30.12
C PRO A 64 3.47 22.77 -31.02
N ASP A 65 4.27 23.10 -32.05
CA ASP A 65 4.93 22.08 -32.88
C ASP A 65 5.84 21.21 -32.01
N GLY A 66 5.74 19.88 -32.20
CA GLY A 66 6.50 18.91 -31.42
C GLY A 66 5.91 17.51 -31.43
N SER A 67 6.65 16.59 -30.89
CA SER A 67 6.19 15.21 -30.68
C SER A 67 5.69 15.06 -29.23
N TYR A 68 4.46 14.62 -29.06
CA TYR A 68 3.79 14.50 -27.78
C TYR A 68 3.18 13.12 -27.61
N THR A 69 3.04 12.72 -26.36
CA THR A 69 2.15 11.61 -25.98
C THR A 69 0.83 12.22 -25.50
N VAL A 70 -0.27 11.81 -26.13
CA VAL A 70 -1.62 12.19 -25.71
C VAL A 70 -2.24 11.02 -24.98
N THR A 71 -2.73 11.25 -23.76
CA THR A 71 -3.27 10.19 -22.89
C THR A 71 -4.74 10.50 -22.56
N ALA A 72 -5.60 9.53 -22.82
CA ALA A 72 -7.02 9.57 -22.45
C ALA A 72 -7.25 8.73 -21.20
N THR A 73 -7.82 9.36 -20.16
CA THR A 73 -8.12 8.74 -18.86
C THR A 73 -9.60 8.91 -18.52
N TYR A 74 -10.24 7.82 -18.08
CA TYR A 74 -11.63 7.84 -17.68
C TYR A 74 -11.92 6.84 -16.56
N ILE A 75 -12.71 7.26 -15.58
CA ILE A 75 -13.04 6.40 -14.43
C ILE A 75 -13.74 5.13 -14.92
N GLY A 76 -13.18 3.97 -14.55
CA GLY A 76 -13.70 2.66 -14.97
C GLY A 76 -13.18 2.17 -16.32
N TYR A 77 -12.20 2.84 -16.93
CA TYR A 77 -11.56 2.46 -18.18
C TYR A 77 -10.04 2.40 -18.04
N SER A 78 -9.40 1.58 -18.84
CA SER A 78 -7.92 1.56 -18.94
C SER A 78 -7.44 2.79 -19.69
N ASP A 79 -6.42 3.45 -19.15
CA ASP A 79 -5.78 4.57 -19.80
C ASP A 79 -5.21 4.14 -21.17
N GLN A 80 -5.36 4.99 -22.17
CA GLN A 80 -4.79 4.75 -23.47
C GLN A 80 -3.94 5.96 -23.89
N SER A 81 -2.72 5.70 -24.34
CA SER A 81 -1.79 6.74 -24.80
C SER A 81 -1.48 6.54 -26.27
N MET A 82 -1.31 7.66 -26.99
CA MET A 82 -0.96 7.69 -28.40
C MET A 82 0.09 8.77 -28.66
N SER A 83 1.14 8.44 -29.39
CA SER A 83 2.13 9.44 -29.83
C SER A 83 1.61 10.19 -31.04
N VAL A 84 1.66 11.51 -30.99
CA VAL A 84 1.27 12.42 -32.06
C VAL A 84 2.42 13.37 -32.40
N ASN A 85 2.53 13.76 -33.67
CA ASN A 85 3.50 14.76 -34.11
C ASN A 85 2.74 15.97 -34.69
N VAL A 86 2.81 17.09 -33.98
CA VAL A 86 2.18 18.36 -34.37
C VAL A 86 3.20 19.15 -35.17
N SER A 87 2.89 19.48 -36.43
CA SER A 87 3.78 20.22 -37.35
C SER A 87 2.96 21.15 -38.25
N GLY A 88 2.65 22.34 -37.76
CA GLY A 88 1.95 23.39 -38.52
C GLY A 88 0.50 23.07 -38.91
N SER A 89 -0.10 21.97 -38.39
CA SER A 89 -1.48 21.56 -38.69
C SER A 89 -2.10 20.78 -37.54
N SER A 90 -3.45 20.79 -37.50
CA SER A 90 -4.20 20.01 -36.52
C SER A 90 -4.02 18.51 -36.74
N VAL A 91 -3.90 17.76 -35.63
CA VAL A 91 -3.72 16.31 -35.62
C VAL A 91 -4.93 15.64 -35.02
N THR A 92 -5.36 14.50 -35.62
CA THR A 92 -6.46 13.72 -35.08
C THR A 92 -5.94 12.52 -34.29
N ALA A 93 -6.38 12.36 -33.03
CA ALA A 93 -6.07 11.22 -32.18
C ALA A 93 -7.37 10.64 -31.60
N ASN A 94 -7.78 9.48 -32.08
CA ASN A 94 -8.98 8.79 -31.62
C ASN A 94 -8.62 7.70 -30.63
N PHE A 95 -9.39 7.59 -29.55
CA PHE A 95 -9.19 6.60 -28.51
C PHE A 95 -10.37 5.64 -28.45
N SER A 96 -10.07 4.38 -28.17
CA SER A 96 -11.06 3.33 -27.95
C SER A 96 -10.75 2.67 -26.62
N LEU A 97 -11.32 3.23 -25.55
CA LEU A 97 -11.02 2.79 -24.19
C LEU A 97 -11.70 1.44 -23.91
N ALA A 98 -10.91 0.50 -23.45
CA ALA A 98 -11.46 -0.71 -22.89
C ALA A 98 -11.97 -0.43 -21.48
N VAL A 99 -13.14 -0.92 -21.16
CA VAL A 99 -13.58 -0.95 -19.75
C VAL A 99 -12.39 -1.53 -18.97
N SER A 100 -11.78 -0.70 -18.17
CA SER A 100 -10.83 -1.22 -17.21
C SER A 100 -11.62 -2.13 -16.32
N ALA A 101 -11.22 -3.38 -16.27
CA ALA A 101 -11.41 -4.20 -15.09
C ALA A 101 -10.46 -3.72 -13.95
N LEU A 102 -10.00 -2.45 -13.95
CA LEU A 102 -9.96 -1.71 -12.70
C LEU A 102 -11.42 -1.70 -12.25
N GLY A 103 -11.77 -2.84 -11.69
CA GLY A 103 -12.91 -2.86 -10.85
C GLY A 103 -12.82 -1.54 -10.08
N LEU A 104 -13.80 -0.67 -10.12
CA LEU A 104 -14.39 -0.19 -8.91
C LEU A 104 -13.91 -1.13 -7.87
N SER A 105 -12.85 -0.75 -7.08
CA SER A 105 -12.15 -1.66 -6.18
C SER A 105 -13.08 -2.81 -5.95
N GLN A 106 -12.86 -3.92 -6.66
CA GLN A 106 -13.86 -4.99 -6.63
C GLN A 106 -14.20 -5.00 -5.19
N VAL A 107 -15.43 -4.60 -4.87
CA VAL A 107 -15.88 -4.73 -3.51
C VAL A 107 -15.77 -6.20 -3.33
N ASP A 108 -14.55 -6.64 -3.16
CA ASP A 108 -14.28 -7.90 -2.55
C ASP A 108 -15.01 -7.72 -1.25
N VAL A 109 -16.20 -8.21 -1.27
CA VAL A 109 -16.87 -8.63 -0.08
C VAL A 109 -16.03 -9.79 0.44
N VAL A 110 -14.79 -9.47 0.80
CA VAL A 110 -14.18 -10.13 1.93
C VAL A 110 -15.15 -9.74 3.01
N SER A 111 -16.01 -10.68 3.41
CA SER A 111 -17.09 -10.46 4.37
C SER A 111 -16.62 -9.88 5.71
N SER A 112 -15.35 -9.67 5.86
CA SER A 112 -14.64 -9.07 6.99
C SER A 112 -14.20 -7.61 6.77
N ARG A 113 -14.46 -7.00 5.59
CA ARG A 113 -14.09 -5.61 5.30
C ARG A 113 -15.31 -4.71 5.41
N SER A 114 -15.24 -3.69 6.27
CA SER A 114 -16.27 -2.64 6.32
C SER A 114 -16.12 -1.70 5.13
N ASP A 115 -17.24 -1.37 4.51
CA ASP A 115 -17.35 -0.31 3.51
C ASP A 115 -17.85 1.01 4.14
N GLU A 116 -17.92 2.07 3.35
CA GLU A 116 -18.41 3.39 3.81
C GLU A 116 -19.87 3.38 4.31
N ARG A 117 -20.63 2.32 4.04
CA ARG A 117 -22.03 2.14 4.46
C ARG A 117 -22.14 1.40 5.78
N ALA A 118 -21.04 0.79 6.25
CA ALA A 118 -21.05 0.08 7.52
C ALA A 118 -21.25 1.07 8.70
N PRO A 119 -22.09 0.75 9.67
CA PRO A 119 -22.36 1.62 10.83
C PRO A 119 -21.21 1.63 11.86
N VAL A 120 -20.02 1.23 11.48
CA VAL A 120 -18.83 1.14 12.34
C VAL A 120 -17.75 2.09 11.88
N ALA A 121 -17.09 2.75 12.84
CA ALA A 121 -15.96 3.63 12.53
C ALA A 121 -14.74 2.76 12.15
N PHE A 122 -14.23 2.95 10.95
CA PHE A 122 -13.04 2.26 10.49
C PHE A 122 -11.98 3.24 9.95
N THR A 123 -10.76 2.76 9.83
CA THR A 123 -9.64 3.46 9.21
C THR A 123 -8.90 2.47 8.34
N THR A 124 -8.62 2.85 7.11
CA THR A 124 -7.82 2.04 6.18
C THR A 124 -6.46 2.69 5.99
N ILE A 125 -5.39 1.92 6.18
CA ILE A 125 -4.01 2.31 5.86
C ILE A 125 -3.65 1.65 4.53
N THR A 126 -3.29 2.45 3.57
CA THR A 126 -2.92 1.99 2.22
C THR A 126 -1.51 1.41 2.18
N LYS A 127 -1.18 0.68 1.11
CA LYS A 127 0.17 0.14 0.89
C LYS A 127 1.24 1.24 0.91
N SER A 128 0.98 2.38 0.28
CA SER A 128 1.92 3.51 0.24
C SER A 128 2.16 4.11 1.63
N GLU A 129 1.13 4.25 2.44
CA GLU A 129 1.27 4.70 3.83
C GLU A 129 2.04 3.70 4.70
N MET A 130 1.79 2.40 4.53
CA MET A 130 2.56 1.37 5.22
C MET A 130 4.04 1.43 4.88
N GLN A 131 4.37 1.57 3.59
CA GLN A 131 5.76 1.67 3.14
C GLN A 131 6.50 2.87 3.74
N LEU A 132 5.81 3.99 3.96
CA LEU A 132 6.39 5.19 4.58
C LEU A 132 6.53 5.04 6.10
N ARG A 133 5.62 4.32 6.75
CA ARG A 133 5.54 4.27 8.22
C ARG A 133 6.29 3.10 8.84
N LEU A 134 6.36 1.96 8.16
CA LEU A 134 6.90 0.76 8.77
C LEU A 134 8.42 0.68 8.74
N ALA A 135 9.08 0.88 7.62
CA ALA A 135 10.52 0.69 7.49
C ALA A 135 11.02 -0.59 8.21
N SER A 136 11.65 -0.43 9.38
CA SER A 136 12.11 -1.53 10.23
C SER A 136 11.08 -2.02 11.24
N ARG A 137 9.95 -1.30 11.40
CA ARG A 137 9.00 -1.49 12.50
C ARG A 137 7.94 -2.54 12.17
N ASP A 138 7.32 -3.08 13.20
CA ASP A 138 6.24 -4.05 13.06
C ASP A 138 4.92 -3.42 12.60
N ILE A 139 4.02 -4.24 12.08
CA ILE A 139 2.72 -3.82 11.54
C ILE A 139 1.90 -2.92 12.47
N PRO A 140 1.80 -3.14 13.80
CA PRO A 140 1.08 -2.24 14.70
C PRO A 140 1.52 -0.78 14.60
N MET A 141 2.78 -0.53 14.29
CA MET A 141 3.34 0.82 14.21
C MET A 141 2.78 1.61 13.02
N ALA A 142 2.24 0.95 12.00
CA ALA A 142 1.51 1.64 10.93
C ALA A 142 0.22 2.30 11.43
N LEU A 143 -0.33 1.80 12.55
CA LEU A 143 -1.59 2.25 13.14
C LEU A 143 -1.39 3.27 14.28
N GLU A 144 -0.16 3.60 14.67
CA GLU A 144 0.15 4.48 15.83
C GLU A 144 -0.47 5.88 15.73
N THR A 145 -0.67 6.38 14.50
CA THR A 145 -1.26 7.70 14.25
C THR A 145 -2.78 7.68 14.19
N VAL A 146 -3.41 6.50 14.30
CA VAL A 146 -4.87 6.37 14.22
C VAL A 146 -5.49 6.77 15.56
N PRO A 147 -6.46 7.71 15.62
CA PRO A 147 -7.09 8.11 16.87
C PRO A 147 -7.68 6.92 17.64
N GLY A 148 -7.35 6.84 18.94
CA GLY A 148 -7.79 5.75 19.81
C GLY A 148 -6.96 4.48 19.71
N VAL A 149 -5.83 4.53 19.01
CA VAL A 149 -4.83 3.45 18.99
C VAL A 149 -3.59 3.90 19.76
N TYR A 150 -3.05 2.99 20.55
CA TYR A 150 -1.73 3.11 21.14
C TYR A 150 -0.91 1.90 20.70
N ALA A 151 0.15 2.13 19.98
CA ALA A 151 1.10 1.11 19.54
C ALA A 151 2.48 1.44 20.11
N SER A 152 3.23 0.43 20.53
CA SER A 152 4.58 0.59 21.06
C SER A 152 5.47 -0.57 20.66
N GLU A 153 6.70 -0.26 20.30
CA GLU A 153 7.76 -1.25 20.14
C GLU A 153 8.29 -1.67 21.51
N GLN A 154 8.60 -2.95 21.66
CA GLN A 154 9.18 -3.50 22.87
C GLN A 154 10.37 -4.40 22.52
N GLY A 155 11.05 -4.91 23.53
CA GLY A 155 12.05 -5.97 23.39
C GLY A 155 13.31 -5.63 22.60
N GLY A 156 13.45 -4.41 22.11
CA GLY A 156 14.60 -4.02 21.29
C GLY A 156 14.29 -3.70 19.83
N GLY A 157 12.99 -3.69 19.48
CA GLY A 157 12.51 -3.19 18.19
C GLY A 157 12.33 -4.24 17.09
N ALA A 158 12.30 -5.53 17.42
CA ALA A 158 12.05 -6.58 16.46
C ALA A 158 10.98 -7.55 16.96
N GLY A 159 9.77 -7.47 16.37
CA GLY A 159 8.73 -8.47 16.51
C GLY A 159 7.90 -8.44 17.78
N ASP A 160 8.17 -7.53 18.71
CA ASP A 160 7.51 -7.49 20.02
C ASP A 160 6.60 -6.29 20.21
N SER A 161 6.12 -5.71 19.13
CA SER A 161 5.20 -4.59 19.20
C SER A 161 3.89 -4.96 19.89
N ARG A 162 3.36 -4.02 20.65
CA ARG A 162 2.05 -4.12 21.30
C ARG A 162 1.09 -3.09 20.74
N ILE A 163 -0.17 -3.46 20.70
CA ILE A 163 -1.24 -2.56 20.28
C ILE A 163 -2.38 -2.59 21.27
N THR A 164 -2.93 -1.41 21.51
CA THR A 164 -4.14 -1.20 22.30
C THR A 164 -5.09 -0.34 21.49
N VAL A 165 -6.34 -0.77 21.39
CA VAL A 165 -7.38 -0.05 20.64
C VAL A 165 -8.48 0.36 21.61
N ARG A 166 -8.75 1.66 21.74
CA ARG A 166 -9.73 2.22 22.69
C ARG A 166 -9.54 1.74 24.14
N GLY A 167 -8.29 1.54 24.57
CA GLY A 167 -7.95 1.03 25.89
C GLY A 167 -8.00 -0.50 26.03
N PHE A 168 -8.49 -1.22 25.02
CA PHE A 168 -8.50 -2.68 25.02
C PHE A 168 -7.16 -3.23 24.52
N THR A 169 -6.59 -4.17 25.27
CA THR A 169 -5.33 -4.83 24.89
C THR A 169 -5.52 -5.82 23.76
N ALA A 170 -4.43 -6.31 23.18
CA ALA A 170 -4.41 -7.25 22.04
C ALA A 170 -5.31 -8.49 22.22
N ARG A 171 -5.59 -8.93 23.44
CA ARG A 171 -6.51 -10.05 23.72
C ARG A 171 -7.96 -9.77 23.34
N ASN A 172 -8.34 -8.50 23.30
CA ASN A 172 -9.70 -8.04 23.00
C ASN A 172 -9.75 -7.31 21.64
N VAL A 173 -8.72 -7.46 20.84
CA VAL A 173 -8.63 -6.92 19.47
C VAL A 173 -8.48 -8.11 18.52
N GLY A 174 -9.46 -8.32 17.67
CA GLY A 174 -9.41 -9.38 16.67
C GLY A 174 -8.38 -9.03 15.59
N THR A 175 -7.53 -9.97 15.22
CA THR A 175 -6.62 -9.79 14.08
C THR A 175 -6.88 -10.87 13.04
N LEU A 176 -7.04 -10.42 11.80
CA LEU A 176 -7.34 -11.27 10.66
C LEU A 176 -6.34 -11.00 9.53
N ILE A 177 -6.08 -12.02 8.74
CA ILE A 177 -5.39 -11.92 7.46
C ILE A 177 -6.35 -12.45 6.40
N ASN A 178 -6.74 -11.61 5.45
CA ASN A 178 -7.75 -11.93 4.43
C ASN A 178 -9.05 -12.49 5.04
N GLY A 179 -9.47 -11.95 6.19
CA GLY A 179 -10.67 -12.41 6.88
C GLY A 179 -10.50 -13.66 7.76
N VAL A 180 -9.32 -14.30 7.74
CA VAL A 180 -9.04 -15.49 8.56
C VAL A 180 -8.43 -15.04 9.89
N PRO A 181 -8.99 -15.42 11.05
CA PRO A 181 -8.44 -15.12 12.36
C PRO A 181 -7.07 -15.77 12.56
N VAL A 182 -6.12 -14.98 13.09
CA VAL A 182 -4.72 -15.41 13.26
C VAL A 182 -4.21 -15.23 14.69
N SER A 183 -5.10 -14.95 15.63
CA SER A 183 -4.74 -14.87 17.05
C SER A 183 -4.30 -16.24 17.56
N ASP A 184 -3.33 -16.23 18.47
CA ASP A 184 -2.85 -17.44 19.15
C ASP A 184 -3.98 -18.10 19.96
N MET A 185 -4.14 -19.40 19.80
CA MET A 185 -5.24 -20.15 20.41
C MET A 185 -5.07 -20.36 21.93
N GLU A 186 -3.85 -20.24 22.44
CA GLU A 186 -3.56 -20.43 23.85
C GLU A 186 -3.93 -19.19 24.68
N ASN A 187 -3.58 -17.98 24.18
CA ASN A 187 -3.69 -16.77 24.96
C ASN A 187 -4.45 -15.62 24.27
N GLY A 188 -4.93 -15.83 23.04
CA GLY A 188 -5.72 -14.87 22.27
C GLY A 188 -4.93 -13.66 21.76
N LYS A 189 -3.60 -13.66 21.88
CA LYS A 189 -2.73 -12.57 21.41
C LYS A 189 -2.24 -12.88 20.01
N LEU A 190 -1.70 -11.86 19.34
CA LEU A 190 -0.90 -12.04 18.15
C LEU A 190 0.57 -11.71 18.47
N TYR A 191 1.46 -12.60 18.08
CA TYR A 191 2.91 -12.36 18.09
C TYR A 191 3.31 -11.85 16.72
N TRP A 192 3.56 -10.54 16.62
CA TRP A 192 3.82 -9.87 15.34
C TRP A 192 5.08 -10.37 14.65
N SER A 193 6.02 -10.89 15.43
CA SER A 193 7.21 -11.55 14.92
C SER A 193 6.91 -12.73 13.98
N ASN A 194 5.84 -13.48 14.23
CA ASN A 194 5.43 -14.59 13.37
C ASN A 194 4.89 -14.14 12.01
N TRP A 195 4.60 -12.84 11.86
CA TRP A 195 4.02 -12.23 10.67
C TRP A 195 4.92 -11.15 10.08
N ASP A 196 6.19 -11.21 10.39
CA ASP A 196 7.18 -10.28 9.87
C ASP A 196 7.25 -10.36 8.34
N GLY A 197 7.40 -9.19 7.69
CA GLY A 197 7.35 -9.09 6.23
C GLY A 197 5.94 -9.09 5.62
N LEU A 198 4.88 -9.43 6.39
CA LEU A 198 3.50 -9.35 5.89
C LEU A 198 3.12 -7.92 5.51
N GLY A 199 3.67 -6.90 6.21
CA GLY A 199 3.46 -5.49 5.86
C GLY A 199 3.96 -5.12 4.46
N ASP A 200 4.99 -5.79 3.94
CA ASP A 200 5.49 -5.58 2.58
C ASP A 200 4.59 -6.25 1.52
N ALA A 201 3.92 -7.34 1.88
CA ALA A 201 2.99 -8.08 1.03
C ALA A 201 1.57 -7.50 1.04
N ALA A 202 1.18 -6.82 2.12
CA ALA A 202 -0.17 -6.31 2.31
C ALA A 202 -0.51 -5.21 1.28
N ALA A 203 -1.74 -5.25 0.81
CA ALA A 203 -2.34 -4.21 -0.02
C ALA A 203 -2.96 -3.10 0.85
N SER A 204 -3.53 -3.47 1.99
CA SER A 204 -4.08 -2.52 2.96
C SER A 204 -4.22 -3.15 4.35
N ILE A 205 -4.31 -2.29 5.38
CA ILE A 205 -4.70 -2.67 6.73
C ILE A 205 -5.96 -1.88 7.07
N GLN A 206 -7.02 -2.57 7.44
CA GLN A 206 -8.25 -1.95 7.92
C GLN A 206 -8.40 -2.17 9.42
N LEU A 207 -8.55 -1.09 10.16
CA LEU A 207 -8.89 -1.10 11.59
C LEU A 207 -10.34 -0.68 11.77
N GLN A 208 -11.18 -1.58 12.24
CA GLN A 208 -12.52 -1.29 12.73
C GLN A 208 -12.47 -1.04 14.24
N LYS A 209 -13.12 0.01 14.71
CA LYS A 209 -13.07 0.43 16.11
C LYS A 209 -14.37 0.09 16.84
N GLY A 210 -14.28 -0.68 17.90
CA GLY A 210 -15.44 -1.16 18.66
C GLY A 210 -15.87 -2.56 18.25
N MET A 211 -17.07 -2.95 18.59
CA MET A 211 -17.61 -4.26 18.21
C MET A 211 -17.63 -4.33 16.66
N SER A 212 -17.03 -5.38 16.13
CA SER A 212 -16.95 -5.61 14.70
C SER A 212 -18.34 -5.82 14.09
N ASP A 213 -18.47 -5.53 12.82
CA ASP A 213 -19.64 -5.88 12.03
C ASP A 213 -19.95 -7.39 12.17
N VAL A 214 -21.22 -7.73 12.06
CA VAL A 214 -21.77 -9.08 12.33
C VAL A 214 -21.10 -10.20 11.51
N ASN A 215 -20.39 -9.82 10.46
CA ASN A 215 -19.73 -10.77 9.54
C ASN A 215 -18.34 -11.22 9.99
N VAL A 216 -17.81 -10.69 11.10
CA VAL A 216 -16.49 -11.08 11.59
C VAL A 216 -16.64 -12.06 12.75
N ALA A 217 -16.21 -13.29 12.53
CA ALA A 217 -16.38 -14.40 13.48
C ALA A 217 -15.50 -14.33 14.74
N VAL A 218 -14.89 -13.17 15.03
CA VAL A 218 -13.99 -12.98 16.18
C VAL A 218 -14.62 -12.00 17.15
N PRO A 219 -14.94 -12.42 18.39
CA PRO A 219 -15.42 -11.51 19.42
C PRO A 219 -14.30 -10.54 19.80
N ALA A 220 -14.44 -9.28 19.41
CA ALA A 220 -13.46 -8.24 19.68
C ALA A 220 -14.14 -6.97 20.18
N LEU A 221 -14.00 -6.70 21.50
CA LEU A 221 -14.57 -5.51 22.13
C LEU A 221 -13.84 -4.22 21.76
N GLY A 222 -12.53 -4.30 21.58
CA GLY A 222 -11.67 -3.16 21.25
C GLY A 222 -11.77 -2.75 19.79
N GLY A 223 -11.92 -3.73 18.91
CA GLY A 223 -11.93 -3.55 17.46
C GLY A 223 -11.31 -4.72 16.73
N THR A 224 -11.27 -4.62 15.41
CA THR A 224 -10.73 -5.67 14.54
C THR A 224 -9.72 -5.07 13.58
N ILE A 225 -8.56 -5.68 13.47
CA ILE A 225 -7.51 -5.37 12.49
C ILE A 225 -7.59 -6.44 11.40
N ASN A 226 -7.84 -6.04 10.17
CA ASN A 226 -7.81 -6.93 9.01
C ASN A 226 -6.69 -6.51 8.06
N ILE A 227 -5.74 -7.40 7.84
CA ILE A 227 -4.64 -7.23 6.92
C ILE A 227 -5.04 -7.91 5.61
N VAL A 228 -5.15 -7.12 4.56
CA VAL A 228 -5.60 -7.59 3.25
C VAL A 228 -4.42 -7.69 2.32
N THR A 229 -4.21 -8.88 1.75
CA THR A 229 -3.27 -9.11 0.66
C THR A 229 -4.09 -9.35 -0.60
N ASP A 230 -3.95 -8.53 -1.62
CA ASP A 230 -4.74 -8.66 -2.84
C ASP A 230 -3.82 -8.90 -4.04
N PRO A 231 -3.78 -10.12 -4.58
CA PRO A 231 -2.95 -10.44 -5.73
C PRO A 231 -3.39 -9.73 -7.02
N SER A 232 -4.63 -9.23 -7.08
CA SER A 232 -5.17 -8.55 -8.27
C SER A 232 -4.94 -7.04 -8.28
N SER A 233 -4.60 -6.43 -7.14
CA SER A 233 -4.51 -4.97 -7.00
C SER A 233 -3.25 -4.35 -7.61
N GLY A 234 -2.29 -5.15 -8.07
CA GLY A 234 -1.01 -4.65 -8.56
C GLY A 234 -0.92 -4.57 -10.07
N THR A 235 -0.17 -3.60 -10.60
CA THR A 235 0.26 -3.58 -11.99
C THR A 235 1.37 -4.60 -12.23
N ARG A 236 1.44 -5.13 -13.47
CA ARG A 236 2.49 -6.07 -13.86
C ARG A 236 3.87 -5.46 -13.68
N GLY A 237 4.74 -6.14 -12.94
CA GLY A 237 6.11 -5.69 -12.73
C GLY A 237 6.79 -6.39 -11.56
N GLY A 238 8.02 -6.01 -11.33
CA GLY A 238 8.80 -6.43 -10.18
C GLY A 238 9.55 -5.24 -9.59
N TYR A 239 9.89 -5.34 -8.32
CA TYR A 239 10.68 -4.31 -7.65
C TYR A 239 11.70 -4.94 -6.71
N PHE A 240 12.78 -4.22 -6.52
CA PHE A 240 13.76 -4.46 -5.46
C PHE A 240 13.85 -3.20 -4.61
N LYS A 241 13.80 -3.36 -3.29
CA LYS A 241 13.90 -2.27 -2.34
C LYS A 241 14.98 -2.62 -1.31
N GLN A 242 15.90 -1.70 -1.09
CA GLN A 242 16.90 -1.77 -0.02
C GLN A 242 16.66 -0.67 0.99
N GLU A 243 16.54 -1.04 2.25
CA GLU A 243 16.38 -0.13 3.38
C GLU A 243 17.57 -0.28 4.31
N LEU A 244 18.12 0.84 4.74
CA LEU A 244 19.24 0.91 5.69
C LEU A 244 18.81 1.80 6.85
N GLY A 245 19.22 1.46 8.06
CA GLY A 245 18.85 2.20 9.24
C GLY A 245 19.95 2.18 10.31
N SER A 246 19.64 2.79 11.44
CA SER A 246 20.50 2.80 12.62
C SER A 246 20.73 1.39 13.16
N TRP A 247 21.77 1.22 13.96
CA TRP A 247 22.15 -0.06 14.60
C TRP A 247 22.32 -1.23 13.62
N GLY A 248 22.94 -0.95 12.47
CA GLY A 248 23.23 -1.97 11.46
C GLY A 248 21.97 -2.53 10.77
N PHE A 249 20.82 -1.87 10.90
CA PHE A 249 19.60 -2.33 10.26
C PHE A 249 19.74 -2.35 8.74
N GLN A 250 19.40 -3.49 8.15
CA GLN A 250 19.35 -3.72 6.71
C GLN A 250 18.12 -4.53 6.39
N LYS A 251 17.36 -4.12 5.38
CA LYS A 251 16.23 -4.87 4.86
C LYS A 251 16.25 -4.84 3.35
N SER A 252 16.22 -6.02 2.75
CA SER A 252 16.14 -6.23 1.31
C SER A 252 14.79 -6.85 0.99
N THR A 253 14.02 -6.22 0.14
CA THR A 253 12.70 -6.69 -0.29
C THR A 253 12.70 -6.89 -1.79
N PHE A 254 12.34 -8.07 -2.24
CA PHE A 254 12.08 -8.38 -3.63
C PHE A 254 10.61 -8.72 -3.81
N GLY A 255 9.93 -8.06 -4.73
CA GLY A 255 8.53 -8.31 -5.00
C GLY A 255 8.21 -8.39 -6.49
N PHE A 256 7.18 -9.14 -6.83
CA PHE A 256 6.65 -9.20 -8.19
C PHE A 256 5.12 -9.22 -8.18
N ASN A 257 4.55 -8.79 -9.29
CA ASN A 257 3.12 -8.91 -9.58
C ASN A 257 2.94 -9.20 -11.07
N THR A 258 2.12 -10.18 -11.39
CA THR A 258 1.85 -10.54 -12.79
C THR A 258 0.89 -9.57 -13.47
N GLY A 259 0.18 -8.74 -12.68
CA GLY A 259 -1.03 -8.08 -13.13
C GLY A 259 -2.12 -9.10 -13.45
N LEU A 260 -3.20 -8.63 -14.01
CA LEU A 260 -4.28 -9.49 -14.50
C LEU A 260 -3.86 -10.19 -15.79
N MET A 261 -3.99 -11.51 -15.83
CA MET A 261 -3.69 -12.39 -16.95
C MET A 261 -4.93 -13.21 -17.34
N MET A 262 -4.89 -13.92 -18.47
CA MET A 262 -5.98 -14.79 -18.94
C MET A 262 -7.31 -14.03 -19.02
N ASP A 263 -7.33 -12.92 -19.76
CA ASP A 263 -8.49 -12.03 -19.90
C ASP A 263 -9.03 -11.50 -18.57
N GLY A 264 -8.13 -11.17 -17.65
CA GLY A 264 -8.48 -10.62 -16.35
C GLY A 264 -8.85 -11.64 -15.28
N LYS A 265 -8.79 -12.94 -15.59
CA LYS A 265 -9.24 -14.00 -14.69
C LYS A 265 -8.19 -14.48 -13.69
N PHE A 266 -6.91 -14.32 -13.97
CA PHE A 266 -5.85 -14.83 -13.10
C PHE A 266 -4.89 -13.72 -12.72
N SER A 267 -4.45 -13.73 -11.48
CA SER A 267 -3.39 -12.85 -10.96
C SER A 267 -2.53 -13.59 -9.95
N MET A 268 -1.28 -13.19 -9.86
CA MET A 268 -0.34 -13.72 -8.87
C MET A 268 0.61 -12.61 -8.42
N ASN A 269 0.91 -12.57 -7.14
CA ASN A 269 1.94 -11.70 -6.60
C ASN A 269 2.81 -12.46 -5.60
N GLY A 270 3.99 -11.93 -5.34
CA GLY A 270 4.88 -12.51 -4.35
C GLY A 270 5.86 -11.49 -3.82
N THR A 271 6.29 -11.71 -2.58
CA THR A 271 7.26 -10.87 -1.89
C THR A 271 8.20 -11.75 -1.08
N VAL A 272 9.50 -11.46 -1.16
CA VAL A 272 10.53 -12.08 -0.31
C VAL A 272 11.28 -10.95 0.37
N VAL A 273 11.44 -11.08 1.68
CA VAL A 273 12.12 -10.11 2.53
C VAL A 273 13.24 -10.79 3.28
N GLN A 274 14.38 -10.14 3.34
CA GLN A 274 15.47 -10.46 4.27
C GLN A 274 15.74 -9.23 5.10
N LYS A 275 15.77 -9.39 6.43
CA LYS A 275 16.14 -8.29 7.33
C LYS A 275 17.13 -8.75 8.39
N SER A 276 17.97 -7.81 8.84
CA SER A 276 18.87 -7.99 9.97
C SER A 276 19.18 -6.65 10.64
N GLY A 277 19.57 -6.68 11.90
CA GLY A 277 20.01 -5.51 12.64
C GLY A 277 20.58 -5.89 14.00
N ASP A 278 21.39 -5.02 14.60
CA ASP A 278 21.98 -5.26 15.92
C ASP A 278 21.02 -4.91 17.07
N GLY A 279 19.94 -4.13 16.75
CA GLY A 279 19.04 -3.58 17.75
C GLY A 279 19.67 -2.41 18.52
N TYR A 280 18.85 -1.62 19.21
CA TYR A 280 19.35 -0.46 19.96
C TYR A 280 19.69 -0.76 21.43
N PHE A 281 19.39 -1.97 21.91
CA PHE A 281 19.89 -2.50 23.16
C PHE A 281 20.88 -3.62 22.89
N GLN A 282 21.88 -3.74 23.78
CA GLN A 282 22.81 -4.87 23.71
C GLN A 282 22.04 -6.20 23.81
N GLY A 283 22.41 -7.16 22.98
CA GLY A 283 21.78 -8.47 22.95
C GLY A 283 20.45 -8.57 22.20
N THR A 284 19.99 -7.49 21.54
CA THR A 284 18.73 -7.49 20.77
C THR A 284 18.92 -7.64 19.26
N LYS A 285 20.01 -8.29 18.87
CA LYS A 285 20.29 -8.59 17.47
C LYS A 285 19.16 -9.39 16.85
N SER A 286 18.77 -9.04 15.64
CA SER A 286 17.70 -9.69 14.88
C SER A 286 18.16 -10.12 13.50
N GLN A 287 17.61 -11.23 13.02
CA GLN A 287 17.76 -11.74 11.67
C GLN A 287 16.49 -12.48 11.28
N GLY A 288 15.90 -12.13 10.17
CA GLY A 288 14.66 -12.71 9.71
C GLY A 288 14.56 -12.79 8.19
N TYR A 289 13.77 -13.73 7.75
CA TYR A 289 13.31 -13.87 6.38
C TYR A 289 11.78 -13.87 6.40
N ALA A 290 11.19 -13.36 5.35
CA ALA A 290 9.76 -13.52 5.15
C ALA A 290 9.47 -13.78 3.68
N TYR A 291 8.45 -14.56 3.42
CA TYR A 291 7.98 -14.81 2.07
C TYR A 291 6.46 -14.83 2.04
N TYR A 292 5.94 -14.34 0.94
CA TYR A 292 4.52 -14.36 0.63
C TYR A 292 4.33 -14.67 -0.85
N VAL A 293 3.38 -15.53 -1.17
CA VAL A 293 2.90 -15.77 -2.54
C VAL A 293 1.37 -15.83 -2.48
N GLY A 294 0.71 -14.99 -3.26
CA GLY A 294 -0.74 -14.95 -3.40
C GLY A 294 -1.15 -15.21 -4.85
N MET A 295 -2.25 -15.93 -5.03
CA MET A 295 -2.87 -16.22 -6.32
C MET A 295 -4.35 -15.97 -6.24
N GLY A 296 -4.92 -15.35 -7.28
CA GLY A 296 -6.35 -15.12 -7.43
C GLY A 296 -6.84 -15.65 -8.78
N TYR A 297 -7.96 -16.35 -8.77
CA TYR A 297 -8.62 -16.83 -9.98
C TYR A 297 -10.11 -16.49 -9.97
N GLN A 298 -10.55 -15.67 -10.93
CA GLN A 298 -11.94 -15.31 -11.14
C GLN A 298 -12.59 -16.33 -12.06
N ALA A 299 -13.34 -17.28 -11.50
CA ALA A 299 -13.98 -18.31 -12.27
C ALA A 299 -15.16 -17.76 -13.09
N ASN A 300 -15.93 -16.85 -12.50
CA ASN A 300 -17.04 -16.10 -13.11
C ASN A 300 -17.34 -14.86 -12.26
N ASP A 301 -18.35 -14.07 -12.60
CA ASP A 301 -18.70 -12.82 -11.92
C ASP A 301 -19.11 -13.01 -10.44
N GLN A 302 -19.47 -14.22 -10.05
CA GLN A 302 -19.96 -14.55 -8.70
C GLN A 302 -18.92 -15.34 -7.87
N HIS A 303 -17.93 -15.97 -8.51
CA HIS A 303 -17.00 -16.88 -7.84
C HIS A 303 -15.57 -16.51 -8.11
N ARG A 304 -14.86 -16.20 -7.05
CA ARG A 304 -13.41 -15.98 -7.03
C ARG A 304 -12.78 -16.94 -6.03
N VAL A 305 -11.64 -17.51 -6.40
CA VAL A 305 -10.82 -18.35 -5.54
C VAL A 305 -9.49 -17.64 -5.30
N GLU A 306 -9.12 -17.55 -4.04
CA GLU A 306 -7.81 -17.04 -3.64
C GLU A 306 -7.07 -18.09 -2.85
N ALA A 307 -5.78 -18.19 -3.11
CA ALA A 307 -4.86 -19.02 -2.35
C ALA A 307 -3.62 -18.21 -2.00
N TYR A 308 -3.10 -18.39 -0.79
CA TYR A 308 -1.87 -17.75 -0.38
C TYR A 308 -1.02 -18.65 0.51
N LEU A 309 0.29 -18.46 0.40
CA LEU A 309 1.30 -19.10 1.21
C LEU A 309 2.18 -18.00 1.80
N MET A 310 2.44 -18.07 3.10
CA MET A 310 3.32 -17.13 3.77
C MET A 310 4.13 -17.80 4.87
N GLY A 311 5.27 -17.21 5.22
CA GLY A 311 6.08 -17.61 6.36
C GLY A 311 7.09 -16.52 6.72
N ALA A 312 7.49 -16.49 8.00
CA ALA A 312 8.38 -15.50 8.55
C ALA A 312 9.39 -16.12 9.55
N PRO A 313 10.27 -17.04 9.09
CA PRO A 313 11.30 -17.59 9.96
C PRO A 313 12.26 -16.49 10.42
N GLN A 314 12.45 -16.40 11.73
CA GLN A 314 13.27 -15.35 12.32
C GLN A 314 13.99 -15.82 13.58
N ARG A 315 14.98 -15.01 13.96
CA ARG A 315 15.75 -15.16 15.16
C ARG A 315 16.06 -13.78 15.73
N HIS A 316 15.74 -13.55 17.00
CA HIS A 316 16.05 -12.28 17.64
C HIS A 316 16.30 -12.43 19.13
N GLY A 317 17.06 -11.51 19.68
CA GLY A 317 17.28 -11.38 21.11
C GLY A 317 16.23 -10.48 21.76
N HIS A 318 15.91 -10.77 23.00
CA HIS A 318 14.98 -9.99 23.81
C HIS A 318 15.67 -9.24 24.92
N ASN A 319 15.22 -8.03 25.18
CA ASN A 319 15.50 -7.28 26.39
C ASN A 319 14.28 -7.41 27.33
N LEU A 320 14.29 -8.45 28.17
CA LEU A 320 13.17 -8.74 29.06
C LEU A 320 13.30 -7.98 30.37
N TYR A 321 12.22 -7.34 30.80
CA TYR A 321 12.14 -6.60 32.06
C TYR A 321 12.52 -7.47 33.26
N GLU A 322 12.01 -8.69 33.32
CA GLU A 322 12.25 -9.64 34.39
C GLU A 322 13.72 -9.99 34.53
N VAL A 323 14.41 -10.19 33.42
CA VAL A 323 15.85 -10.48 33.41
C VAL A 323 16.65 -9.28 33.87
N ASN A 324 16.32 -8.09 33.39
CA ASN A 324 16.99 -6.86 33.80
C ASN A 324 16.77 -6.55 35.29
N ALA A 325 15.57 -6.76 35.80
CA ALA A 325 15.23 -6.60 37.21
C ALA A 325 15.99 -7.61 38.07
N ALA A 326 16.11 -8.87 37.63
CA ALA A 326 16.86 -9.91 38.33
C ALA A 326 18.36 -9.59 38.43
N ILE A 327 18.94 -8.98 37.41
CA ILE A 327 20.33 -8.56 37.39
C ILE A 327 20.55 -7.38 38.33
N ALA A 328 19.61 -6.42 38.34
CA ALA A 328 19.68 -5.23 39.18
C ALA A 328 19.47 -5.53 40.67
N ASP A 329 18.58 -6.46 41.00
CA ASP A 329 18.24 -6.84 42.38
C ASP A 329 17.95 -8.35 42.49
N GLY A 330 18.93 -9.11 43.02
CA GLY A 330 18.81 -10.55 43.22
C GLY A 330 17.73 -10.95 44.21
N LYS A 331 17.45 -10.15 45.25
CA LYS A 331 16.36 -10.44 46.19
C LYS A 331 15.01 -10.31 45.53
N PHE A 332 14.81 -9.27 44.74
CA PHE A 332 13.60 -9.11 43.93
C PHE A 332 13.37 -10.29 43.03
N ALA A 333 14.43 -10.79 42.39
CA ALA A 333 14.34 -11.97 41.53
C ALA A 333 13.95 -13.24 42.26
N GLU A 334 14.52 -13.52 43.43
CA GLU A 334 14.21 -14.70 44.23
C GLU A 334 12.82 -14.60 44.90
N GLU A 335 12.51 -13.49 45.49
CA GLU A 335 11.29 -13.34 46.33
C GLU A 335 10.05 -13.05 45.48
N VAL A 336 10.16 -12.21 44.47
CA VAL A 336 9.04 -11.72 43.66
C VAL A 336 8.89 -12.48 42.36
N LEU A 337 9.97 -12.58 41.57
CA LEU A 337 9.96 -13.27 40.28
C LEU A 337 10.11 -14.80 40.42
N LYS A 338 10.44 -15.30 41.62
CA LYS A 338 10.63 -16.72 41.90
C LYS A 338 11.71 -17.40 41.07
N PHE A 339 12.75 -16.65 40.68
CA PHE A 339 13.90 -17.24 40.02
C PHE A 339 14.66 -18.11 41.04
N ASP A 340 15.04 -19.29 40.61
CA ASP A 340 15.87 -20.16 41.42
C ASP A 340 17.33 -19.70 41.41
N LYS A 341 18.11 -20.28 42.34
CA LYS A 341 19.52 -19.94 42.48
C LYS A 341 20.33 -20.20 41.19
N TYR A 342 19.99 -21.25 40.44
CA TYR A 342 20.67 -21.59 39.21
C TYR A 342 20.43 -20.56 38.11
N ALA A 343 19.19 -20.13 37.94
CA ALA A 343 18.86 -19.07 37.00
C ALA A 343 19.57 -17.75 37.36
N MET A 344 19.62 -17.40 38.66
CA MET A 344 20.30 -16.20 39.12
C MET A 344 21.82 -16.27 38.86
N ASP A 345 22.46 -17.39 39.13
CA ASP A 345 23.89 -17.56 38.88
C ASP A 345 24.20 -17.51 37.39
N TYR A 346 23.33 -18.07 36.55
CA TYR A 346 23.45 -18.00 35.11
C TYR A 346 23.43 -16.55 34.60
N PHE A 347 22.50 -15.73 35.06
CA PHE A 347 22.43 -14.33 34.64
C PHE A 347 23.59 -13.48 35.18
N LYS A 348 24.06 -13.73 36.38
CA LYS A 348 25.20 -13.01 36.98
C LYS A 348 26.52 -13.28 36.29
N THR A 349 26.71 -14.45 35.69
CA THR A 349 27.97 -14.85 35.05
C THR A 349 28.05 -14.51 33.57
N LYS A 350 26.97 -14.03 32.96
CA LYS A 350 26.96 -13.65 31.55
C LYS A 350 27.22 -12.16 31.40
N ASP A 351 28.27 -11.82 30.66
CA ASP A 351 28.54 -10.45 30.20
C ASP A 351 27.44 -9.96 29.25
N ASP A 352 26.74 -10.90 28.60
CA ASP A 352 25.61 -10.64 27.69
C ASP A 352 24.32 -11.25 28.23
N TYR A 353 23.70 -10.58 29.14
CA TYR A 353 22.46 -11.00 29.81
C TYR A 353 21.20 -10.84 28.97
N ASN A 354 21.29 -10.24 27.81
CA ASN A 354 20.22 -10.22 26.83
C ASN A 354 20.40 -11.33 25.78
N SER A 355 21.05 -12.41 26.15
CA SER A 355 21.32 -13.54 25.26
C SER A 355 20.15 -14.49 25.05
N GLY A 356 18.98 -14.17 25.57
CA GLY A 356 17.75 -14.89 25.23
C GLY A 356 17.49 -14.78 23.74
N VAL A 357 17.65 -15.88 23.00
CA VAL A 357 17.34 -15.94 21.58
C VAL A 357 16.04 -16.71 21.44
N THR A 358 15.02 -16.06 20.94
CA THR A 358 13.76 -16.70 20.59
C THR A 358 13.83 -17.20 19.15
N TYR A 359 13.42 -18.43 18.94
CA TYR A 359 13.26 -19.04 17.62
C TYR A 359 11.76 -19.19 17.34
N ASN A 360 11.30 -18.63 16.25
CA ASN A 360 9.92 -18.78 15.77
C ASN A 360 9.91 -19.44 14.41
#